data_1774677c2c83e0620ef26830b1aa99ea
#
_entry.id   1774677c2c83e0620ef26830b1aa99ea
#
_cell.length_a   1.000
_cell.length_b   1.000
_cell.length_c   1.000
_cell.angle_alpha   90.00
_cell.angle_beta   90.00
_cell.angle_gamma   90.00
#
_symmetry.space_group_name_H-M   'P 1'
#
loop_
_entity.id
_entity.type
_entity.pdbx_description
1 polymer ?
#
loop_
_entity_poly.entity_id
_entity_poly.type
_entity_poly.pdbx_seq_one_letter_code
_entity_poly.pdbx_strand_id
1 'polypeptide(L)'
;MDAIVLRRELACATAPSALFAVLADTDRLYRTLGQVAVSREPLSGEGSARFLLRARGEAKAIPFTEIPPQWSHPSLLVTKRVLHQGFLASLATRFTLTPRMQGTQLLIEMQVEPRLVQLGWLVKLYAQATLWHLSRTILRIDDGIPRGEPTQFRPAQLAVEPLRQAQQQTKTQLPPEEQSQVDSLVAHLLRTDDLDVDCLRLGGVSEALGVPESTALRLLLLAASAQLVQFGFDVLCPSCRNPAAQVDHLTDLTDEAFCTLCELRIPVEFA
;
A
#
# COMPACT_ATOMS: atom_id res chain seq x y z
N MET A 1 -20.45 25.43 -2.86
CA MET A 1 -19.11 25.74 -3.41
C MET A 1 -18.88 24.80 -4.58
N ASP A 2 -18.51 25.34 -5.73
CA ASP A 2 -18.29 24.48 -6.90
C ASP A 2 -16.93 23.77 -6.77
N ALA A 3 -16.96 22.47 -6.92
CA ALA A 3 -15.75 21.67 -6.92
C ALA A 3 -14.91 21.99 -8.18
N ILE A 4 -13.60 22.06 -8.02
CA ILE A 4 -12.67 22.24 -9.13
C ILE A 4 -12.44 20.86 -9.73
N VAL A 5 -12.76 20.68 -11.01
CA VAL A 5 -12.56 19.43 -11.75
C VAL A 5 -11.43 19.62 -12.76
N LEU A 6 -10.44 18.74 -12.69
CA LEU A 6 -9.33 18.67 -13.63
C LEU A 6 -9.36 17.31 -14.32
N ARG A 7 -8.99 17.28 -15.61
CA ARG A 7 -9.00 16.07 -16.41
C ARG A 7 -7.67 15.90 -17.15
N ARG A 8 -7.27 14.65 -17.30
CA ARG A 8 -6.12 14.29 -18.13
C ARG A 8 -6.32 12.91 -18.75
N GLU A 9 -6.01 12.82 -20.03
CA GLU A 9 -6.01 11.56 -20.76
C GLU A 9 -4.59 11.08 -20.99
N LEU A 10 -4.37 9.78 -20.81
CA LEU A 10 -3.10 9.11 -21.05
C LEU A 10 -3.32 7.92 -21.99
N ALA A 11 -2.40 7.72 -22.91
CA ALA A 11 -2.30 6.49 -23.71
C ALA A 11 -1.25 5.59 -23.05
N CYS A 12 -1.70 4.46 -22.49
CA CYS A 12 -0.86 3.48 -21.83
C CYS A 12 -0.69 2.24 -22.72
N ALA A 13 0.51 1.63 -22.71
CA ALA A 13 0.82 0.42 -23.45
C ALA A 13 0.26 -0.85 -22.76
N THR A 14 0.09 -0.78 -21.45
CA THR A 14 -0.37 -1.90 -20.62
C THR A 14 -1.86 -2.18 -20.80
N ALA A 15 -2.24 -3.46 -20.76
CA ALA A 15 -3.63 -3.90 -20.80
C ALA A 15 -4.43 -3.36 -19.59
N PRO A 16 -5.76 -3.11 -19.73
CA PRO A 16 -6.57 -2.51 -18.66
C PRO A 16 -6.51 -3.24 -17.33
N SER A 17 -6.52 -4.57 -17.34
CA SER A 17 -6.49 -5.38 -16.10
C SER A 17 -5.19 -5.24 -15.32
N ALA A 18 -4.06 -5.24 -16.02
CA ALA A 18 -2.75 -5.07 -15.38
C ALA A 18 -2.55 -3.63 -14.87
N LEU A 19 -2.98 -2.63 -15.66
CA LEU A 19 -2.92 -1.23 -15.22
C LEU A 19 -3.87 -0.97 -14.05
N PHE A 20 -5.07 -1.58 -14.06
CA PHE A 20 -6.03 -1.47 -12.96
C PHE A 20 -5.46 -2.00 -11.65
N ALA A 21 -4.78 -3.15 -11.66
CA ALA A 21 -4.16 -3.73 -10.46
C ALA A 21 -3.17 -2.74 -9.81
N VAL A 22 -2.38 -2.03 -10.61
CA VAL A 22 -1.45 -1.00 -10.13
C VAL A 22 -2.17 0.22 -9.55
N LEU A 23 -3.23 0.68 -10.21
CA LEU A 23 -4.00 1.84 -9.75
C LEU A 23 -4.81 1.53 -8.49
N ALA A 24 -5.27 0.28 -8.34
CA ALA A 24 -6.04 -0.17 -7.18
C ALA A 24 -5.17 -0.30 -5.91
N ASP A 25 -3.87 -0.53 -6.04
CA ASP A 25 -2.92 -0.42 -4.93
C ASP A 25 -2.62 1.06 -4.62
N THR A 26 -3.63 1.72 -4.06
CA THR A 26 -3.58 3.16 -3.80
C THR A 26 -2.49 3.55 -2.81
N ASP A 27 -2.15 2.69 -1.85
CA ASP A 27 -1.12 2.96 -0.87
C ASP A 27 0.25 3.05 -1.55
N ARG A 28 0.62 2.09 -2.38
CA ARG A 28 1.86 2.13 -3.15
C ARG A 28 1.87 3.30 -4.13
N LEU A 29 0.76 3.53 -4.84
CA LEU A 29 0.65 4.63 -5.80
C LEU A 29 0.91 5.98 -5.14
N TYR A 30 0.26 6.24 -4.01
CA TYR A 30 0.44 7.51 -3.30
C TYR A 30 1.82 7.65 -2.64
N ARG A 31 2.40 6.56 -2.17
CA ARG A 31 3.79 6.56 -1.67
C ARG A 31 4.80 6.85 -2.78
N THR A 32 4.59 6.30 -3.96
CA THR A 32 5.41 6.63 -5.16
C THR A 32 5.31 8.12 -5.50
N LEU A 33 4.21 8.78 -5.16
CA LEU A 33 4.03 10.23 -5.27
C LEU A 33 4.66 11.02 -4.12
N GLY A 34 5.40 10.37 -3.22
CA GLY A 34 6.07 11.00 -2.08
C GLY A 34 5.17 11.20 -0.86
N GLN A 35 3.99 10.60 -0.83
CA GLN A 35 3.18 10.59 0.39
C GLN A 35 3.78 9.64 1.43
N VAL A 36 3.63 10.00 2.69
CA VAL A 36 4.13 9.21 3.83
C VAL A 36 3.22 8.00 4.05
N ALA A 37 3.77 6.93 4.61
CA ALA A 37 2.99 5.80 5.07
C ALA A 37 1.89 6.24 6.03
N VAL A 38 0.68 5.71 5.86
CA VAL A 38 -0.47 6.06 6.68
C VAL A 38 -0.81 4.90 7.61
N SER A 39 -1.11 5.21 8.88
CA SER A 39 -1.76 4.27 9.78
C SER A 39 -3.27 4.39 9.62
N ARG A 40 -3.98 3.26 9.63
CA ARG A 40 -5.43 3.21 9.52
C ARG A 40 -6.03 2.97 10.90
N GLU A 41 -6.87 3.90 11.34
CA GLU A 41 -7.65 3.75 12.58
C GLU A 41 -9.13 3.62 12.17
N PRO A 42 -9.84 2.53 12.54
CA PRO A 42 -11.25 2.42 12.28
C PRO A 42 -12.01 3.52 13.04
N LEU A 43 -12.92 4.22 12.36
CA LEU A 43 -13.80 5.16 13.03
C LEU A 43 -15.00 4.40 13.61
N SER A 44 -15.22 4.51 14.91
CA SER A 44 -16.41 4.03 15.58
C SER A 44 -17.63 4.84 15.13
N GLY A 45 -18.61 4.19 14.50
CA GLY A 45 -19.87 4.81 14.09
C GLY A 45 -20.67 3.86 13.18
N GLU A 46 -21.99 3.87 13.30
CA GLU A 46 -22.88 3.04 12.49
C GLU A 46 -22.75 3.37 11.00
N GLY A 47 -22.55 2.36 10.17
CA GLY A 47 -22.99 2.31 8.79
C GLY A 47 -21.99 2.68 7.69
N SER A 48 -20.73 3.03 7.94
CA SER A 48 -19.73 3.12 6.87
C SER A 48 -18.31 2.96 7.40
N ALA A 49 -17.57 2.04 6.80
CA ALA A 49 -16.16 1.84 7.07
C ALA A 49 -15.37 3.09 6.66
N ARG A 50 -15.17 3.99 7.60
CA ARG A 50 -14.35 5.18 7.43
C ARG A 50 -13.07 4.99 8.22
N PHE A 51 -11.95 5.26 7.60
CA PHE A 51 -10.67 5.24 8.27
C PHE A 51 -10.20 6.66 8.52
N LEU A 52 -9.72 6.89 9.73
CA LEU A 52 -8.86 8.02 10.02
C LEU A 52 -7.43 7.60 9.64
N LEU A 53 -6.84 8.28 8.70
CA LEU A 53 -5.50 8.02 8.22
C LEU A 53 -4.56 9.07 8.82
N ARG A 54 -3.50 8.59 9.44
CA ARG A 54 -2.43 9.44 9.98
C ARG A 54 -1.12 9.03 9.34
N ALA A 55 -0.31 9.99 8.94
CA ALA A 55 1.04 9.71 8.49
C ALA A 55 1.88 9.13 9.64
N ARG A 56 2.55 7.99 9.42
CA ARG A 56 3.46 7.41 10.41
C ARG A 56 4.64 8.35 10.63
N GLY A 57 4.90 8.74 11.87
CA GLY A 57 6.13 9.41 12.29
C GLY A 57 6.18 10.93 12.10
N GLU A 58 5.14 11.59 11.60
CA GLU A 58 5.13 13.04 11.49
C GLU A 58 4.21 13.71 12.51
N ALA A 59 4.75 14.67 13.27
CA ALA A 59 4.00 15.47 14.26
C ALA A 59 2.92 16.37 13.64
N LYS A 60 2.86 16.49 12.31
CA LYS A 60 1.96 17.38 11.56
C LYS A 60 1.16 16.64 10.47
N ALA A 61 0.87 15.37 10.66
CA ALA A 61 0.04 14.63 9.71
C ALA A 61 -1.37 15.22 9.63
N ILE A 62 -1.81 15.52 8.43
CA ILE A 62 -3.19 15.97 8.18
C ILE A 62 -4.10 14.75 8.30
N PRO A 63 -4.98 14.66 9.31
CA PRO A 63 -5.92 13.57 9.41
C PRO A 63 -6.95 13.69 8.29
N PHE A 64 -7.25 12.54 7.66
CA PHE A 64 -8.30 12.46 6.65
C PHE A 64 -9.10 11.18 6.79
N THR A 65 -10.35 11.20 6.35
CA THR A 65 -11.20 10.03 6.24
C THR A 65 -11.14 9.54 4.80
N GLU A 66 -10.78 8.28 4.59
CA GLU A 66 -10.89 7.63 3.29
C GLU A 66 -12.27 6.98 3.16
N ILE A 67 -12.99 7.34 2.11
CA ILE A 67 -14.26 6.71 1.78
C ILE A 67 -13.94 5.43 0.99
N PRO A 68 -14.61 4.29 1.27
CA PRO A 68 -14.39 3.06 0.54
C PRO A 68 -14.39 3.28 -0.96
N PRO A 69 -13.39 2.76 -1.69
CA PRO A 69 -13.27 2.99 -3.12
C PRO A 69 -14.44 2.33 -3.86
N GLN A 70 -14.98 3.02 -4.85
CA GLN A 70 -15.94 2.45 -5.79
C GLN A 70 -15.18 1.94 -7.00
N TRP A 71 -15.44 0.72 -7.44
CA TRP A 71 -14.72 0.14 -8.57
C TRP A 71 -15.58 -0.81 -9.41
N SER A 72 -15.20 -0.91 -10.67
CA SER A 72 -15.68 -1.92 -11.62
C SER A 72 -14.48 -2.39 -12.43
N HIS A 73 -13.97 -3.58 -12.09
CA HIS A 73 -12.77 -4.15 -12.75
C HIS A 73 -13.07 -4.50 -14.22
N PRO A 74 -12.17 -4.19 -15.15
CA PRO A 74 -10.96 -3.36 -15.02
C PRO A 74 -11.19 -1.91 -15.48
N SER A 75 -12.43 -1.42 -15.52
CA SER A 75 -12.81 -0.21 -16.25
C SER A 75 -12.87 1.07 -15.41
N LEU A 76 -13.14 0.95 -14.11
CA LEU A 76 -13.40 2.12 -13.25
C LEU A 76 -12.83 1.92 -11.85
N LEU A 77 -12.13 2.95 -11.36
CA LEU A 77 -11.75 3.09 -9.95
C LEU A 77 -12.02 4.54 -9.50
N VAL A 78 -12.72 4.71 -8.38
CA VAL A 78 -12.96 6.02 -7.78
C VAL A 78 -12.52 5.99 -6.33
N THR A 79 -11.63 6.90 -5.96
CA THR A 79 -11.16 7.10 -4.58
C THR A 79 -11.60 8.46 -4.08
N LYS A 80 -11.98 8.57 -2.82
CA LYS A 80 -12.35 9.85 -2.21
C LYS A 80 -11.78 9.96 -0.80
N ARG A 81 -11.18 11.11 -0.52
CA ARG A 81 -10.62 11.48 0.78
C ARG A 81 -11.25 12.78 1.26
N VAL A 82 -11.69 12.80 2.51
CA VAL A 82 -12.19 13.99 3.19
C VAL A 82 -11.13 14.42 4.19
N LEU A 83 -10.53 15.58 3.98
CA LEU A 83 -9.47 16.10 4.82
C LEU A 83 -10.07 16.90 5.99
N HIS A 84 -9.58 16.66 7.20
CA HIS A 84 -10.09 17.35 8.39
C HIS A 84 -9.38 18.66 8.67
N GLN A 85 -8.20 18.87 8.08
CA GLN A 85 -7.36 20.07 8.25
C GLN A 85 -6.77 20.50 6.90
N GLY A 86 -6.17 21.68 6.87
CA GLY A 86 -5.52 22.22 5.68
C GLY A 86 -6.48 23.01 4.78
N PHE A 87 -6.02 23.35 3.58
CA PHE A 87 -6.73 24.19 2.61
C PHE A 87 -7.72 23.42 1.72
N LEU A 88 -7.62 22.09 1.69
CA LEU A 88 -8.55 21.19 1.00
C LEU A 88 -9.62 20.69 1.96
N ALA A 89 -10.87 20.61 1.51
CA ALA A 89 -11.95 19.92 2.19
C ALA A 89 -12.08 18.46 1.71
N SER A 90 -12.01 18.24 0.40
CA SER A 90 -12.03 16.89 -0.17
C SER A 90 -11.19 16.78 -1.43
N LEU A 91 -10.76 15.55 -1.72
CA LEU A 91 -10.09 15.14 -2.94
C LEU A 91 -10.72 13.83 -3.40
N ALA A 92 -11.27 13.82 -4.62
CA ALA A 92 -11.70 12.60 -5.28
C ALA A 92 -10.90 12.40 -6.58
N THR A 93 -10.50 11.16 -6.85
CA THR A 93 -9.83 10.80 -8.10
C THR A 93 -10.59 9.65 -8.75
N ARG A 94 -10.97 9.84 -10.01
CA ARG A 94 -11.61 8.84 -10.85
C ARG A 94 -10.65 8.42 -11.94
N PHE A 95 -10.43 7.13 -12.07
CA PHE A 95 -9.70 6.50 -13.16
C PHE A 95 -10.70 5.74 -14.03
N THR A 96 -10.80 6.08 -15.31
CA THR A 96 -11.60 5.36 -16.29
C THR A 96 -10.66 4.74 -17.31
N LEU A 97 -10.70 3.40 -17.43
CA LEU A 97 -9.83 2.63 -18.32
C LEU A 97 -10.66 2.09 -19.48
N THR A 98 -10.31 2.50 -20.69
CA THR A 98 -10.96 2.03 -21.92
C THR A 98 -9.95 1.22 -22.73
N PRO A 99 -10.26 -0.04 -23.11
CA PRO A 99 -9.38 -0.82 -23.95
C PRO A 99 -9.12 -0.15 -25.30
N ARG A 100 -7.90 -0.24 -25.80
CA ARG A 100 -7.50 0.14 -27.16
C ARG A 100 -6.91 -1.06 -27.90
N MET A 101 -6.74 -0.97 -29.20
CA MET A 101 -6.08 -2.02 -29.98
C MET A 101 -4.68 -2.38 -29.44
N GLN A 102 -3.99 -1.39 -28.91
CA GLN A 102 -2.70 -1.58 -28.21
C GLN A 102 -2.77 -0.82 -26.89
N GLY A 103 -3.03 -1.55 -25.78
CA GLY A 103 -3.01 -0.99 -24.44
C GLY A 103 -4.34 -0.40 -23.96
N THR A 104 -4.25 0.73 -23.26
CA THR A 104 -5.36 1.36 -22.51
C THR A 104 -5.39 2.86 -22.74
N GLN A 105 -6.57 3.41 -22.98
CA GLN A 105 -6.84 4.83 -22.79
C GLN A 105 -7.26 5.04 -21.33
N LEU A 106 -6.46 5.77 -20.59
CA LEU A 106 -6.74 6.12 -19.20
C LEU A 106 -7.19 7.58 -19.11
N LEU A 107 -8.41 7.81 -18.64
CA LEU A 107 -8.89 9.14 -18.25
C LEU A 107 -8.77 9.28 -16.74
N ILE A 108 -8.07 10.31 -16.30
CA ILE A 108 -7.95 10.71 -14.89
C ILE A 108 -8.77 11.98 -14.69
N GLU A 109 -9.77 11.90 -13.82
CA GLU A 109 -10.54 13.06 -13.38
C GLU A 109 -10.25 13.29 -11.90
N MET A 110 -9.75 14.46 -11.56
CA MET A 110 -9.46 14.87 -10.18
C MET A 110 -10.44 15.98 -9.80
N GLN A 111 -11.23 15.72 -8.77
CA GLN A 111 -12.15 16.67 -8.18
C GLN A 111 -11.63 17.11 -6.82
N VAL A 112 -11.46 18.42 -6.64
CA VAL A 112 -10.98 19.00 -5.38
C VAL A 112 -11.93 20.07 -4.90
N GLU A 113 -12.18 20.08 -3.61
CA GLU A 113 -13.00 21.09 -2.94
C GLU A 113 -12.13 21.92 -2.01
N PRO A 114 -12.06 23.25 -2.21
CA PRO A 114 -11.37 24.14 -1.29
C PRO A 114 -12.14 24.25 0.03
N ARG A 115 -11.43 24.34 1.15
CA ARG A 115 -12.07 24.60 2.45
C ARG A 115 -12.57 26.03 2.58
N LEU A 116 -11.86 26.97 1.95
CA LEU A 116 -12.20 28.39 1.89
C LEU A 116 -12.24 28.84 0.42
N VAL A 117 -13.26 29.58 0.04
CA VAL A 117 -13.46 30.06 -1.36
C VAL A 117 -12.26 30.89 -1.84
N GLN A 118 -11.71 31.72 -0.95
CA GLN A 118 -10.57 32.60 -1.27
C GLN A 118 -9.31 31.82 -1.67
N LEU A 119 -9.21 30.55 -1.25
CA LEU A 119 -8.07 29.68 -1.55
C LEU A 119 -8.27 28.86 -2.84
N GLY A 120 -9.35 29.06 -3.58
CA GLY A 120 -9.69 28.29 -4.80
C GLY A 120 -8.56 28.29 -5.84
N TRP A 121 -7.89 29.44 -6.03
CA TRP A 121 -6.76 29.53 -6.96
C TRP A 121 -5.55 28.68 -6.53
N LEU A 122 -5.25 28.67 -5.22
CA LEU A 122 -4.16 27.88 -4.65
C LEU A 122 -4.48 26.38 -4.76
N VAL A 123 -5.72 25.99 -4.46
CA VAL A 123 -6.22 24.63 -4.59
C VAL A 123 -6.13 24.16 -6.05
N LYS A 124 -6.50 25.01 -7.02
CA LYS A 124 -6.38 24.71 -8.43
C LYS A 124 -4.93 24.47 -8.87
N LEU A 125 -4.01 25.33 -8.42
CA LEU A 125 -2.58 25.18 -8.72
C LEU A 125 -2.02 23.89 -8.13
N TYR A 126 -2.33 23.60 -6.88
CA TYR A 126 -1.93 22.36 -6.21
C TYR A 126 -2.49 21.13 -6.95
N ALA A 127 -3.77 21.13 -7.30
CA ALA A 127 -4.42 20.02 -8.01
C ALA A 127 -3.80 19.80 -9.41
N GLN A 128 -3.46 20.87 -10.14
CA GLN A 128 -2.78 20.78 -11.43
C GLN A 128 -1.39 20.13 -11.30
N ALA A 129 -0.61 20.56 -10.31
CA ALA A 129 0.71 19.98 -10.04
C ALA A 129 0.60 18.50 -9.64
N THR A 130 -0.36 18.17 -8.78
CA THR A 130 -0.63 16.80 -8.33
C THR A 130 -1.04 15.91 -9.50
N LEU A 131 -1.98 16.37 -10.34
CA LEU A 131 -2.44 15.63 -11.51
C LEU A 131 -1.30 15.42 -12.53
N TRP A 132 -0.47 16.43 -12.73
CA TRP A 132 0.69 16.30 -13.60
C TRP A 132 1.69 15.26 -13.08
N HIS A 133 2.01 15.31 -11.77
CA HIS A 133 2.93 14.37 -11.13
C HIS A 133 2.38 12.95 -11.15
N LEU A 134 1.09 12.76 -10.81
CA LEU A 134 0.39 11.48 -10.91
C LEU A 134 0.46 10.92 -12.32
N SER A 135 0.19 11.73 -13.34
CA SER A 135 0.22 11.31 -14.74
C SER A 135 1.61 10.84 -15.16
N ARG A 136 2.66 11.57 -14.78
CA ARG A 136 4.05 11.17 -15.09
C ARG A 136 4.45 9.88 -14.38
N THR A 137 4.00 9.70 -13.14
CA THR A 137 4.24 8.49 -12.38
C THR A 137 3.58 7.29 -13.03
N ILE A 138 2.30 7.43 -13.43
CA ILE A 138 1.57 6.34 -14.11
C ILE A 138 2.25 5.97 -15.44
N LEU A 139 2.66 6.94 -16.26
CA LEU A 139 3.36 6.66 -17.51
C LEU A 139 4.71 5.95 -17.30
N ARG A 140 5.44 6.32 -16.25
CA ARG A 140 6.69 5.63 -15.89
C ARG A 140 6.45 4.19 -15.48
N ILE A 141 5.39 3.95 -14.69
CA ILE A 141 4.98 2.61 -14.27
C ILE A 141 4.56 1.79 -15.49
N ASP A 142 3.72 2.37 -16.37
CA ASP A 142 3.26 1.74 -17.60
C ASP A 142 4.42 1.29 -18.50
N ASP A 143 5.44 2.11 -18.61
CA ASP A 143 6.66 1.81 -19.36
C ASP A 143 7.51 0.69 -18.72
N GLY A 144 7.46 0.55 -17.38
CA GLY A 144 8.19 -0.48 -16.62
C GLY A 144 7.51 -1.87 -16.64
N ILE A 145 6.18 -1.94 -16.68
CA ILE A 145 5.43 -3.20 -16.62
C ILE A 145 5.88 -4.24 -17.66
N PRO A 146 6.00 -3.90 -18.97
CA PRO A 146 6.45 -4.85 -19.98
C PRO A 146 7.89 -5.35 -19.78
N ARG A 147 8.70 -4.60 -19.05
CA ARG A 147 10.09 -4.95 -18.72
C ARG A 147 10.22 -5.77 -17.45
N GLY A 148 9.11 -6.03 -16.74
CA GLY A 148 9.11 -6.70 -15.44
C GLY A 148 9.78 -5.86 -14.34
N GLU A 149 9.88 -4.53 -14.54
CA GLU A 149 10.40 -3.63 -13.53
C GLU A 149 9.40 -3.46 -12.39
N PRO A 150 9.86 -3.25 -11.14
CA PRO A 150 8.97 -2.92 -10.03
C PRO A 150 8.13 -1.69 -10.39
N THR A 151 6.82 -1.85 -10.41
CA THR A 151 5.89 -0.79 -10.84
C THR A 151 5.87 0.39 -9.90
N GLN A 152 6.19 0.12 -8.64
CA GLN A 152 6.19 1.11 -7.56
C GLN A 152 7.24 0.63 -6.55
N PHE A 153 8.28 1.39 -6.39
CA PHE A 153 9.39 0.97 -5.56
C PHE A 153 9.84 2.09 -4.63
N ARG A 154 9.77 1.82 -3.34
CA ARG A 154 10.40 2.60 -2.30
C ARG A 154 11.14 1.64 -1.38
N PRO A 155 12.49 1.58 -1.44
CA PRO A 155 13.25 0.68 -0.61
C PRO A 155 12.97 0.95 0.86
N ALA A 156 12.87 -0.11 1.66
CA ALA A 156 12.69 -0.01 3.09
C ALA A 156 13.87 0.76 3.73
N GLN A 157 13.55 1.75 4.56
CA GLN A 157 14.55 2.48 5.34
C GLN A 157 14.77 1.74 6.66
N LEU A 158 15.64 0.74 6.64
CA LEU A 158 15.98 -0.05 7.80
C LEU A 158 17.16 0.60 8.56
N ALA A 159 17.10 0.56 9.89
CA ALA A 159 18.19 1.02 10.72
C ALA A 159 19.39 0.07 10.59
N VAL A 160 20.53 0.58 10.13
CA VAL A 160 21.67 -0.23 9.72
C VAL A 160 22.27 -1.01 10.89
N GLU A 161 22.43 -0.38 12.05
CA GLU A 161 23.11 -1.01 13.18
C GLU A 161 22.29 -2.13 13.84
N PRO A 162 20.98 -1.94 14.17
CA PRO A 162 20.14 -3.04 14.62
C PRO A 162 20.06 -4.19 13.61
N LEU A 163 19.99 -3.86 12.30
CA LEU A 163 19.97 -4.85 11.24
C LEU A 163 21.22 -5.73 11.24
N ARG A 164 22.41 -5.12 11.38
CA ARG A 164 23.69 -5.85 11.45
C ARG A 164 23.79 -6.75 12.68
N GLN A 165 23.33 -6.28 13.83
CA GLN A 165 23.33 -7.06 15.06
C GLN A 165 22.42 -8.28 14.93
N ALA A 166 21.18 -8.09 14.47
CA ALA A 166 20.23 -9.17 14.23
C ALA A 166 20.75 -10.16 13.16
N GLN A 167 21.35 -9.68 12.08
CA GLN A 167 22.00 -10.49 11.06
C GLN A 167 23.09 -11.39 11.67
N GLN A 168 23.97 -10.82 12.48
CA GLN A 168 25.05 -11.57 13.11
C GLN A 168 24.52 -12.61 14.10
N GLN A 169 23.52 -12.26 14.90
CA GLN A 169 22.85 -13.19 15.81
C GLN A 169 22.20 -14.36 15.07
N THR A 170 21.50 -14.07 13.96
CA THR A 170 20.90 -15.12 13.13
C THR A 170 21.97 -16.06 12.58
N LYS A 171 23.10 -15.53 12.08
CA LYS A 171 24.22 -16.33 11.57
C LYS A 171 24.80 -17.28 12.60
N THR A 172 24.93 -16.86 13.87
CA THR A 172 25.48 -17.71 14.92
C THR A 172 24.61 -18.94 15.23
N GLN A 173 23.35 -18.94 14.84
CA GLN A 173 22.40 -20.04 15.03
C GLN A 173 22.41 -21.04 13.86
N LEU A 174 23.20 -20.76 12.81
CA LEU A 174 23.25 -21.56 11.58
C LEU A 174 24.64 -22.15 11.36
N PRO A 175 24.71 -23.35 10.74
CA PRO A 175 25.97 -23.89 10.25
C PRO A 175 26.63 -22.93 9.25
N PRO A 176 27.97 -22.93 9.14
CA PRO A 176 28.69 -21.99 8.26
C PRO A 176 28.24 -22.00 6.82
N GLU A 177 27.86 -23.18 6.29
CA GLU A 177 27.37 -23.39 4.93
C GLU A 177 26.02 -22.73 4.66
N GLU A 178 25.20 -22.50 5.70
CA GLU A 178 23.88 -21.88 5.58
C GLU A 178 23.88 -20.37 5.88
N GLN A 179 24.98 -19.82 6.41
CA GLN A 179 25.05 -18.40 6.80
C GLN A 179 24.88 -17.44 5.63
N SER A 180 25.22 -17.85 4.41
CA SER A 180 24.99 -17.08 3.20
C SER A 180 23.51 -16.81 2.93
N GLN A 181 22.60 -17.66 3.42
CA GLN A 181 21.16 -17.49 3.29
C GLN A 181 20.66 -16.26 4.10
N VAL A 182 21.31 -16.00 5.26
CA VAL A 182 21.01 -14.81 6.06
C VAL A 182 21.42 -13.54 5.31
N ASP A 183 22.58 -13.57 4.63
CA ASP A 183 23.02 -12.44 3.82
C ASP A 183 22.07 -12.18 2.67
N SER A 184 21.59 -13.24 2.03
CA SER A 184 20.59 -13.17 0.96
C SER A 184 19.25 -12.61 1.47
N LEU A 185 18.80 -13.03 2.66
CA LEU A 185 17.59 -12.49 3.30
C LEU A 185 17.75 -11.00 3.59
N VAL A 186 18.84 -10.58 4.20
CA VAL A 186 19.10 -9.16 4.50
C VAL A 186 19.19 -8.34 3.21
N ALA A 187 19.87 -8.86 2.19
CA ALA A 187 19.93 -8.20 0.88
C ALA A 187 18.54 -8.08 0.21
N HIS A 188 17.68 -9.09 0.39
CA HIS A 188 16.30 -9.05 -0.06
C HIS A 188 15.52 -7.95 0.69
N LEU A 189 15.55 -7.92 2.02
CA LEU A 189 14.89 -6.90 2.84
C LEU A 189 15.28 -5.47 2.45
N LEU A 190 16.57 -5.25 2.17
CA LEU A 190 17.09 -3.93 1.77
C LEU A 190 16.69 -3.50 0.35
N ARG A 191 16.34 -4.45 -0.52
CA ARG A 191 15.95 -4.19 -1.91
C ARG A 191 14.44 -4.20 -2.12
N THR A 192 13.70 -4.79 -1.20
CA THR A 192 12.26 -4.94 -1.29
C THR A 192 11.54 -3.63 -0.95
N ASP A 193 10.37 -3.44 -1.55
CA ASP A 193 9.50 -2.31 -1.22
C ASP A 193 9.13 -2.34 0.27
N ASP A 194 9.05 -1.18 0.88
CA ASP A 194 8.80 -1.04 2.31
C ASP A 194 7.46 -1.65 2.76
N LEU A 195 6.44 -1.70 1.89
CA LEU A 195 5.17 -2.39 2.17
C LEU A 195 5.30 -3.91 2.14
N ASP A 196 6.17 -4.46 1.27
CA ASP A 196 6.43 -5.90 1.23
C ASP A 196 7.32 -6.34 2.40
N VAL A 197 8.18 -5.45 2.90
CA VAL A 197 8.95 -5.70 4.14
C VAL A 197 8.05 -5.65 5.37
N ASP A 198 7.06 -4.76 5.39
CA ASP A 198 6.08 -4.66 6.48
C ASP A 198 5.19 -5.92 6.58
N CYS A 199 4.98 -6.63 5.46
CA CYS A 199 4.21 -7.88 5.41
C CYS A 199 4.91 -8.94 4.55
N LEU A 200 5.97 -9.55 5.08
CA LEU A 200 6.71 -10.63 4.42
C LEU A 200 5.85 -11.88 4.29
N ARG A 201 5.78 -12.41 3.08
CA ARG A 201 5.07 -13.68 2.80
C ARG A 201 6.07 -14.78 2.56
N LEU A 202 5.86 -15.95 3.20
CA LEU A 202 6.76 -17.12 3.09
C LEU A 202 7.06 -17.49 1.63
N GLY A 203 6.03 -17.61 0.78
CA GLY A 203 6.21 -17.94 -0.64
C GLY A 203 7.06 -16.90 -1.38
N GLY A 204 6.84 -15.60 -1.13
CA GLY A 204 7.65 -14.53 -1.74
C GLY A 204 9.11 -14.57 -1.31
N VAL A 205 9.37 -14.84 -0.03
CA VAL A 205 10.75 -15.01 0.48
C VAL A 205 11.41 -16.26 -0.12
N SER A 206 10.70 -17.39 -0.18
CA SER A 206 11.15 -18.64 -0.80
C SER A 206 11.58 -18.43 -2.25
N GLU A 207 10.74 -17.75 -3.04
CA GLU A 207 10.99 -17.43 -4.44
C GLU A 207 12.19 -16.47 -4.59
N ALA A 208 12.23 -15.41 -3.81
CA ALA A 208 13.29 -14.41 -3.85
C ALA A 208 14.67 -14.97 -3.48
N LEU A 209 14.72 -15.92 -2.55
CA LEU A 209 15.94 -16.59 -2.12
C LEU A 209 16.30 -17.82 -2.98
N GLY A 210 15.38 -18.29 -3.81
CA GLY A 210 15.56 -19.51 -4.62
C GLY A 210 15.70 -20.77 -3.76
N VAL A 211 15.03 -20.84 -2.60
CA VAL A 211 15.08 -21.97 -1.67
C VAL A 211 13.70 -22.57 -1.43
N PRO A 212 13.58 -23.83 -1.02
CA PRO A 212 12.30 -24.41 -0.63
C PRO A 212 11.61 -23.64 0.50
N GLU A 213 10.27 -23.61 0.54
CA GLU A 213 9.51 -22.93 1.59
C GLU A 213 9.86 -23.40 3.01
N SER A 214 10.17 -24.68 3.19
CA SER A 214 10.62 -25.23 4.48
C SER A 214 11.93 -24.60 4.95
N THR A 215 12.86 -24.35 4.03
CA THR A 215 14.12 -23.68 4.31
C THR A 215 13.90 -22.20 4.60
N ALA A 216 13.07 -21.53 3.80
CA ALA A 216 12.69 -20.12 4.03
C ALA A 216 11.98 -19.95 5.38
N LEU A 217 11.06 -20.86 5.75
CA LEU A 217 10.38 -20.85 7.05
C LEU A 217 11.37 -20.99 8.20
N ARG A 218 12.28 -21.96 8.12
CA ARG A 218 13.33 -22.15 9.14
C ARG A 218 14.18 -20.89 9.30
N LEU A 219 14.58 -20.29 8.20
CA LEU A 219 15.35 -19.05 8.20
C LEU A 219 14.59 -17.89 8.84
N LEU A 220 13.31 -17.72 8.51
CA LEU A 220 12.46 -16.69 9.10
C LEU A 220 12.21 -16.90 10.60
N LEU A 221 12.07 -18.17 11.06
CA LEU A 221 11.96 -18.48 12.48
C LEU A 221 13.22 -18.09 13.25
N LEU A 222 14.40 -18.40 12.71
CA LEU A 222 15.67 -18.00 13.30
C LEU A 222 15.87 -16.47 13.26
N ALA A 223 15.50 -15.84 12.15
CA ALA A 223 15.52 -14.39 12.00
C ALA A 223 14.59 -13.69 13.03
N ALA A 224 13.42 -14.28 13.31
CA ALA A 224 12.51 -13.76 14.33
C ALA A 224 13.08 -13.91 15.74
N SER A 225 13.73 -15.04 16.06
CA SER A 225 14.41 -15.23 17.36
C SER A 225 15.53 -14.21 17.59
N ALA A 226 16.17 -13.73 16.52
CA ALA A 226 17.19 -12.69 16.53
C ALA A 226 16.63 -11.27 16.35
N GLN A 227 15.31 -11.10 16.35
CA GLN A 227 14.63 -9.81 16.13
C GLN A 227 14.95 -9.12 14.79
N LEU A 228 15.35 -9.89 13.78
CA LEU A 228 15.53 -9.41 12.41
C LEU A 228 14.17 -9.20 11.70
N VAL A 229 13.22 -10.08 12.00
CA VAL A 229 11.82 -10.00 11.56
C VAL A 229 10.91 -10.25 12.76
N GLN A 230 9.63 -9.92 12.65
CA GLN A 230 8.61 -10.18 13.67
C GLN A 230 7.49 -10.99 13.04
N PHE A 231 6.88 -11.91 13.81
CA PHE A 231 5.64 -12.56 13.39
C PHE A 231 4.47 -11.63 13.67
N GLY A 232 3.54 -11.59 12.71
CA GLY A 232 2.24 -10.97 12.87
C GLY A 232 1.14 -11.94 12.42
N PHE A 233 -0.07 -11.69 12.87
CA PHE A 233 -1.25 -12.49 12.57
C PHE A 233 -2.30 -11.63 11.90
N ASP A 234 -2.76 -12.06 10.71
CA ASP A 234 -3.79 -11.38 9.95
C ASP A 234 -5.09 -12.21 9.98
N VAL A 235 -6.18 -11.58 10.38
CA VAL A 235 -7.52 -12.12 10.15
C VAL A 235 -7.98 -11.69 8.76
N LEU A 236 -8.03 -12.63 7.83
CA LEU A 236 -8.41 -12.33 6.45
C LEU A 236 -9.94 -12.34 6.28
N CYS A 237 -10.46 -11.34 5.58
CA CYS A 237 -11.86 -11.32 5.20
C CYS A 237 -12.19 -12.48 4.25
N PRO A 238 -13.21 -13.31 4.53
CA PRO A 238 -13.58 -14.43 3.67
C PRO A 238 -14.07 -13.99 2.28
N SER A 239 -14.58 -12.78 2.16
CA SER A 239 -15.11 -12.22 0.91
C SER A 239 -14.01 -11.60 0.02
N CYS A 240 -13.24 -10.64 0.55
CA CYS A 240 -12.26 -9.88 -0.25
C CYS A 240 -10.79 -10.28 -0.01
N ARG A 241 -10.52 -11.16 0.96
CA ARG A 241 -9.18 -11.62 1.35
C ARG A 241 -8.24 -10.54 1.88
N ASN A 242 -8.74 -9.31 2.09
CA ASN A 242 -7.94 -8.29 2.76
C ASN A 242 -7.89 -8.52 4.26
N PRO A 243 -6.82 -8.08 4.95
CA PRO A 243 -6.74 -8.12 6.41
C PRO A 243 -7.88 -7.30 7.02
N ALA A 244 -8.70 -7.96 7.85
CA ALA A 244 -9.75 -7.33 8.64
C ALA A 244 -9.23 -6.94 10.04
N ALA A 245 -8.23 -7.66 10.56
CA ALA A 245 -7.46 -7.29 11.73
C ALA A 245 -6.02 -7.76 11.56
N GLN A 246 -5.09 -7.02 12.15
CA GLN A 246 -3.67 -7.36 12.23
C GLN A 246 -3.23 -7.21 13.67
N VAL A 247 -2.57 -8.22 14.23
CA VAL A 247 -2.06 -8.22 15.60
C VAL A 247 -0.67 -8.83 15.66
N ASP A 248 0.13 -8.38 16.62
CA ASP A 248 1.48 -8.90 16.85
C ASP A 248 1.46 -10.21 17.65
N HIS A 249 0.42 -10.41 18.46
CA HIS A 249 0.24 -11.62 19.28
C HIS A 249 -1.17 -12.19 19.11
N LEU A 250 -1.28 -13.53 19.09
CA LEU A 250 -2.59 -14.22 19.03
C LEU A 250 -3.52 -13.84 20.19
N THR A 251 -2.95 -13.50 21.36
CA THR A 251 -3.69 -13.06 22.54
C THR A 251 -4.37 -11.71 22.37
N ASP A 252 -3.95 -10.93 21.38
CA ASP A 252 -4.50 -9.61 21.10
C ASP A 252 -5.67 -9.67 20.11
N LEU A 253 -5.95 -10.87 19.56
CA LEU A 253 -7.11 -11.09 18.73
C LEU A 253 -8.39 -11.02 19.57
N THR A 254 -9.35 -10.26 19.06
CA THR A 254 -10.70 -10.19 19.62
C THR A 254 -11.57 -11.28 19.02
N ASP A 255 -12.70 -11.61 19.68
CA ASP A 255 -13.64 -12.62 19.19
C ASP A 255 -14.29 -12.26 17.83
N GLU A 256 -14.20 -11.00 17.43
CA GLU A 256 -14.68 -10.50 16.15
C GLU A 256 -13.65 -9.58 15.50
N ALA A 257 -13.49 -9.71 14.17
CA ALA A 257 -12.80 -8.75 13.31
C ALA A 257 -13.80 -8.07 12.37
N PHE A 258 -13.54 -6.85 11.95
CA PHE A 258 -14.40 -6.11 11.04
C PHE A 258 -13.70 -5.81 9.72
N CYS A 259 -14.23 -6.36 8.62
CA CYS A 259 -13.75 -6.01 7.30
C CYS A 259 -14.40 -4.71 6.82
N THR A 260 -13.61 -3.69 6.74
CA THR A 260 -14.02 -2.34 6.38
C THR A 260 -14.36 -2.18 4.90
N LEU A 261 -13.84 -3.07 4.02
CA LEU A 261 -14.16 -3.06 2.59
C LEU A 261 -15.48 -3.75 2.27
N CYS A 262 -15.81 -4.81 3.01
CA CYS A 262 -17.02 -5.61 2.79
C CYS A 262 -18.11 -5.29 3.82
N GLU A 263 -17.80 -4.45 4.83
CA GLU A 263 -18.69 -4.14 5.95
C GLU A 263 -19.17 -5.41 6.70
N LEU A 264 -18.29 -6.43 6.75
CA LEU A 264 -18.59 -7.72 7.36
C LEU A 264 -17.95 -7.84 8.74
N ARG A 265 -18.72 -8.29 9.71
CA ARG A 265 -18.23 -8.80 10.99
C ARG A 265 -17.82 -10.25 10.79
N ILE A 266 -16.64 -10.59 11.22
CA ILE A 266 -16.00 -11.89 11.01
C ILE A 266 -15.75 -12.48 12.39
N PRO A 267 -16.43 -13.57 12.76
CA PRO A 267 -16.11 -14.27 14.00
C PRO A 267 -14.69 -14.84 13.88
N VAL A 268 -13.89 -14.66 14.92
CA VAL A 268 -12.53 -15.21 15.02
C VAL A 268 -12.62 -16.47 15.87
N GLU A 269 -12.69 -17.61 15.20
CA GLU A 269 -12.70 -18.91 15.84
C GLU A 269 -11.36 -19.60 15.60
N PHE A 270 -10.73 -20.05 16.68
CA PHE A 270 -9.55 -20.92 16.61
C PHE A 270 -10.04 -22.36 16.55
N ALA A 271 -9.89 -23.02 15.40
CA ALA A 271 -10.21 -24.44 15.22
C ALA A 271 -9.10 -25.34 15.78
#